data_9724ca5fabf2ed3dbea5fe788f9a1978
#
_entry.id   9724ca5fabf2ed3dbea5fe788f9a1978
#
_cell.length_a   1.000
_cell.length_b   1.000
_cell.length_c   1.000
_cell.angle_alpha   90.00
_cell.angle_beta   90.00
_cell.angle_gamma   90.00
#
_symmetry.space_group_name_H-M   'P 1'
#
loop_
_entity.id
_entity.type
_entity.pdbx_description
1 polymer ?
#
loop_
_entity_poly.entity_id
_entity_poly.type
_entity_poly.pdbx_seq_one_letter_code
_entity_poly.pdbx_strand_id
1 'polypeptide(L)'
;IVIVIISVLGVMGSILLGFTSAKISTSVVRDIRNDIFKKSQEFSHSEYDRFGISSMITRTTNDAFQVMQFTNTILRMAMICPIMFIISVFLILSTSVKLSAILSVTLPLIVLGVYLIAKTSHPWSQTQQKNLDKLNRISRENLTGIRVIRAFGNDDYERKRFKKVNNAYASISKKLFKLMSVAQPTFFLLLNLAIIAIFWMASKMINVGSLQVGQLVAFIEYLFHAMFSLMLFSNVFVMYPKAQVSAERIQEILDAEPMIKNPEQGITETNNEGTLEF
;
A
#
# COMPACT_ATOMS: atom_id res chain seq x y z
N ILE A 1 18.13 30.77 -18.13
CA ILE A 1 17.04 31.47 -17.41
C ILE A 1 15.75 30.64 -17.47
N VAL A 2 15.25 30.24 -18.66
CA VAL A 2 13.99 29.48 -18.81
C VAL A 2 14.00 28.18 -18.00
N ILE A 3 15.08 27.40 -18.06
CA ILE A 3 15.22 26.14 -17.30
C ILE A 3 15.13 26.40 -15.79
N VAL A 4 15.78 27.46 -15.29
CA VAL A 4 15.74 27.80 -13.87
C VAL A 4 14.31 28.17 -13.44
N ILE A 5 13.60 28.95 -14.24
CA ILE A 5 12.21 29.31 -13.95
C ILE A 5 11.32 28.06 -13.89
N ILE A 6 11.42 27.17 -14.89
CA ILE A 6 10.66 25.91 -14.94
C ILE A 6 10.99 25.05 -13.73
N SER A 7 12.28 24.94 -13.35
CA SER A 7 12.69 24.15 -12.18
C SER A 7 12.13 24.70 -10.89
N VAL A 8 12.15 26.03 -10.71
CA VAL A 8 11.57 26.69 -9.53
C VAL A 8 10.06 26.46 -9.47
N LEU A 9 9.35 26.61 -10.60
CA LEU A 9 7.92 26.34 -10.68
C LEU A 9 7.60 24.87 -10.35
N GLY A 10 8.43 23.93 -10.84
CA GLY A 10 8.29 22.50 -10.53
C GLY A 10 8.46 22.19 -9.05
N VAL A 11 9.47 22.79 -8.39
CA VAL A 11 9.69 22.65 -6.96
C VAL A 11 8.51 23.24 -6.17
N MET A 12 8.07 24.46 -6.51
CA MET A 12 6.90 25.07 -5.87
C MET A 12 5.65 24.21 -6.03
N GLY A 13 5.40 23.68 -7.23
CA GLY A 13 4.27 22.77 -7.49
C GLY A 13 4.33 21.50 -6.64
N SER A 14 5.52 20.89 -6.50
CA SER A 14 5.69 19.67 -5.69
C SER A 14 5.51 19.95 -4.18
N ILE A 15 5.94 21.11 -3.68
CA ILE A 15 5.70 21.54 -2.29
C ILE A 15 4.20 21.77 -2.04
N LEU A 16 3.52 22.48 -2.94
CA LEU A 16 2.08 22.73 -2.84
C LEU A 16 1.29 21.44 -2.87
N LEU A 17 1.63 20.51 -3.77
CA LEU A 17 1.01 19.19 -3.82
C LEU A 17 1.23 18.41 -2.51
N GLY A 18 2.46 18.40 -2.00
CA GLY A 18 2.78 17.74 -0.74
C GLY A 18 2.00 18.31 0.44
N PHE A 19 1.93 19.62 0.54
CA PHE A 19 1.18 20.33 1.57
C PHE A 19 -0.33 20.07 1.47
N THR A 20 -0.89 20.20 0.26
CA THR A 20 -2.34 20.03 0.03
C THR A 20 -2.77 18.59 0.28
N SER A 21 -2.01 17.60 -0.21
CA SER A 21 -2.32 16.18 0.04
C SER A 21 -2.21 15.82 1.51
N ALA A 22 -1.22 16.33 2.22
CA ALA A 22 -1.11 16.13 3.67
C ALA A 22 -2.30 16.75 4.41
N LYS A 23 -2.67 17.99 4.07
CA LYS A 23 -3.81 18.69 4.67
C LYS A 23 -5.13 17.95 4.42
N ILE A 24 -5.37 17.49 3.20
CA ILE A 24 -6.60 16.75 2.86
C ILE A 24 -6.62 15.41 3.61
N SER A 25 -5.55 14.60 3.53
CA SER A 25 -5.52 13.27 4.14
C SER A 25 -5.64 13.32 5.67
N THR A 26 -5.02 14.32 6.32
CA THR A 26 -5.17 14.52 7.77
C THR A 26 -6.54 15.05 8.17
N SER A 27 -7.17 15.88 7.33
CA SER A 27 -8.56 16.31 7.56
C SER A 27 -9.54 15.15 7.44
N VAL A 28 -9.40 14.32 6.40
CA VAL A 28 -10.24 13.13 6.22
C VAL A 28 -10.15 12.20 7.44
N VAL A 29 -8.93 11.91 7.93
CA VAL A 29 -8.80 11.01 9.10
C VAL A 29 -9.32 11.65 10.39
N ARG A 30 -9.17 12.97 10.54
CA ARG A 30 -9.77 13.69 11.68
C ARG A 30 -11.28 13.53 11.67
N ASP A 31 -11.91 13.74 10.52
CA ASP A 31 -13.36 13.69 10.39
C ASP A 31 -13.87 12.26 10.59
N ILE A 32 -13.23 11.25 10.01
CA ILE A 32 -13.52 9.83 10.27
C ILE A 32 -13.44 9.50 11.76
N ARG A 33 -12.40 9.94 12.47
CA ARG A 33 -12.27 9.69 13.91
C ARG A 33 -13.36 10.37 14.73
N ASN A 34 -13.71 11.60 14.36
CA ASN A 34 -14.81 12.31 15.00
C ASN A 34 -16.15 11.59 14.80
N ASP A 35 -16.41 11.11 13.57
CA ASP A 35 -17.65 10.39 13.25
C ASP A 35 -17.73 9.05 14.00
N ILE A 36 -16.63 8.27 14.03
CA ILE A 36 -16.55 7.03 14.82
C ILE A 36 -16.79 7.34 16.31
N PHE A 37 -16.14 8.37 16.85
CA PHE A 37 -16.30 8.74 18.25
C PHE A 37 -17.72 9.17 18.56
N LYS A 38 -18.32 10.04 17.74
CA LYS A 38 -19.70 10.46 17.88
C LYS A 38 -20.64 9.26 17.83
N LYS A 39 -20.47 8.38 16.86
CA LYS A 39 -21.27 7.17 16.70
C LYS A 39 -21.13 6.23 17.90
N SER A 40 -19.93 6.11 18.43
CA SER A 40 -19.70 5.30 19.64
C SER A 40 -20.46 5.80 20.87
N GLN A 41 -20.69 7.10 20.99
CA GLN A 41 -21.48 7.65 22.11
C GLN A 41 -22.99 7.35 21.99
N GLU A 42 -23.45 7.03 20.77
CA GLU A 42 -24.85 6.64 20.50
C GLU A 42 -25.10 5.14 20.75
N PHE A 43 -24.05 4.33 20.91
CA PHE A 43 -24.16 2.87 21.07
C PHE A 43 -24.65 2.46 22.44
N SER A 44 -25.49 1.43 22.44
CA SER A 44 -25.90 0.72 23.64
C SER A 44 -24.89 -0.36 24.03
N HIS A 45 -25.10 -1.03 25.16
CA HIS A 45 -24.24 -2.15 25.59
C HIS A 45 -24.16 -3.29 24.56
N SER A 46 -25.24 -3.52 23.83
CA SER A 46 -25.33 -4.54 22.80
C SER A 46 -24.33 -4.32 21.64
N GLU A 47 -24.19 -3.07 21.17
CA GLU A 47 -23.25 -2.74 20.12
C GLU A 47 -21.80 -2.84 20.61
N TYR A 48 -21.53 -2.46 21.87
CA TYR A 48 -20.20 -2.65 22.47
C TYR A 48 -19.83 -4.13 22.62
N ASP A 49 -20.78 -5.00 22.94
CA ASP A 49 -20.53 -6.44 22.98
C ASP A 49 -20.30 -7.02 21.56
N ARG A 50 -21.05 -6.53 20.58
CA ARG A 50 -20.91 -6.96 19.17
C ARG A 50 -19.57 -6.57 18.57
N PHE A 51 -19.15 -5.32 18.72
CA PHE A 51 -17.91 -4.83 18.10
C PHE A 51 -16.67 -5.09 18.95
N GLY A 52 -16.80 -5.07 20.25
CA GLY A 52 -15.72 -5.14 21.22
C GLY A 52 -14.92 -3.85 21.34
N ILE A 53 -14.61 -3.42 22.56
CA ILE A 53 -13.90 -2.17 22.86
C ILE A 53 -12.52 -2.12 22.16
N SER A 54 -11.76 -3.23 22.20
CA SER A 54 -10.44 -3.32 21.56
C SER A 54 -10.52 -3.13 20.05
N SER A 55 -11.57 -3.66 19.41
CA SER A 55 -11.79 -3.49 17.96
C SER A 55 -12.16 -2.06 17.62
N MET A 56 -12.99 -1.39 18.41
CA MET A 56 -13.34 0.02 18.22
C MET A 56 -12.12 0.94 18.33
N ILE A 57 -11.25 0.69 19.31
CA ILE A 57 -9.97 1.41 19.45
C ILE A 57 -9.11 1.21 18.20
N THR A 58 -8.99 -0.04 17.71
CA THR A 58 -8.20 -0.36 16.52
C THR A 58 -8.74 0.33 15.27
N ARG A 59 -10.07 0.37 15.08
CA ARG A 59 -10.72 1.03 13.95
C ARG A 59 -10.51 2.55 13.99
N THR A 60 -10.59 3.16 15.18
CA THR A 60 -10.36 4.60 15.35
C THR A 60 -8.88 4.99 15.17
N THR A 61 -7.95 4.11 15.50
CA THR A 61 -6.50 4.40 15.43
C THR A 61 -5.87 3.87 14.15
N ASN A 62 -5.70 2.54 14.06
CA ASN A 62 -4.94 1.90 13.00
C ASN A 62 -5.69 1.89 11.66
N ASP A 63 -6.99 1.56 11.64
CA ASP A 63 -7.75 1.50 10.40
C ASP A 63 -7.93 2.91 9.81
N ALA A 64 -8.26 3.90 10.63
CA ALA A 64 -8.30 5.30 10.20
C ALA A 64 -6.93 5.80 9.67
N PHE A 65 -5.81 5.36 10.29
CA PHE A 65 -4.47 5.67 9.79
C PHE A 65 -4.17 5.02 8.44
N GLN A 66 -4.61 3.77 8.20
CA GLN A 66 -4.46 3.12 6.89
C GLN A 66 -5.22 3.87 5.78
N VAL A 67 -6.44 4.32 6.07
CA VAL A 67 -7.23 5.14 5.14
C VAL A 67 -6.52 6.47 4.86
N MET A 68 -5.97 7.14 5.88
CA MET A 68 -5.19 8.36 5.71
C MET A 68 -3.97 8.15 4.81
N GLN A 69 -3.19 7.11 5.07
CA GLN A 69 -1.98 6.77 4.30
C GLN A 69 -2.33 6.52 2.83
N PHE A 70 -3.40 5.78 2.58
CA PHE A 70 -3.87 5.49 1.23
C PHE A 70 -4.35 6.75 0.52
N THR A 71 -5.14 7.60 1.20
CA THR A 71 -5.61 8.88 0.67
C THR A 71 -4.44 9.78 0.28
N ASN A 72 -3.41 9.89 1.15
CA ASN A 72 -2.20 10.66 0.85
C ASN A 72 -1.45 10.09 -0.36
N THR A 73 -1.34 8.76 -0.45
CA THR A 73 -0.66 8.09 -1.55
C THR A 73 -1.41 8.28 -2.88
N ILE A 74 -2.74 8.18 -2.88
CA ILE A 74 -3.55 8.46 -4.08
C ILE A 74 -3.35 9.90 -4.55
N LEU A 75 -3.51 10.87 -3.66
CA LEU A 75 -3.39 12.28 -4.02
C LEU A 75 -2.01 12.65 -4.57
N ARG A 76 -0.95 12.02 -4.08
CA ARG A 76 0.43 12.29 -4.52
C ARG A 76 0.89 11.46 -5.70
N MET A 77 0.60 10.16 -5.70
CA MET A 77 1.19 9.22 -6.66
C MET A 77 0.23 8.81 -7.76
N ALA A 78 -1.04 8.54 -7.44
CA ALA A 78 -1.99 8.02 -8.42
C ALA A 78 -2.36 9.05 -9.49
N MET A 79 -2.21 10.35 -9.21
CA MET A 79 -2.40 11.39 -10.22
C MET A 79 -1.12 11.67 -11.01
N ILE A 80 0.03 11.80 -10.32
CA ILE A 80 1.29 12.15 -10.99
C ILE A 80 1.81 11.02 -11.86
N CYS A 81 1.77 9.76 -11.38
CA CYS A 81 2.40 8.65 -12.09
C CYS A 81 1.79 8.38 -13.47
N PRO A 82 0.45 8.32 -13.65
CA PRO A 82 -0.14 8.17 -14.97
C PRO A 82 0.19 9.33 -15.92
N ILE A 83 0.17 10.57 -15.40
CA ILE A 83 0.50 11.76 -16.18
C ILE A 83 1.96 11.71 -16.64
N MET A 84 2.89 11.42 -15.72
CA MET A 84 4.31 11.23 -16.06
C MET A 84 4.51 10.14 -17.10
N PHE A 85 3.82 9.01 -16.95
CA PHE A 85 3.90 7.91 -17.91
C PHE A 85 3.42 8.33 -19.29
N ILE A 86 2.24 8.92 -19.40
CA ILE A 86 1.63 9.35 -20.66
C ILE A 86 2.51 10.40 -21.34
N ILE A 87 2.96 11.41 -20.59
CA ILE A 87 3.85 12.46 -21.15
C ILE A 87 5.17 11.86 -21.61
N SER A 88 5.79 10.98 -20.83
CA SER A 88 7.04 10.34 -21.19
C SER A 88 6.91 9.50 -22.47
N VAL A 89 5.84 8.70 -22.56
CA VAL A 89 5.57 7.90 -23.78
C VAL A 89 5.33 8.81 -24.98
N PHE A 90 4.55 9.88 -24.82
CA PHE A 90 4.33 10.85 -25.89
C PHE A 90 5.63 11.51 -26.36
N LEU A 91 6.49 11.96 -25.45
CA LEU A 91 7.79 12.56 -25.76
C LEU A 91 8.76 11.56 -26.42
N ILE A 92 8.77 10.31 -25.99
CA ILE A 92 9.52 9.23 -26.61
C ILE A 92 9.10 9.04 -28.06
N LEU A 93 7.80 8.92 -28.31
CA LEU A 93 7.24 8.76 -29.67
C LEU A 93 7.51 9.97 -30.54
N SER A 94 7.42 11.18 -30.01
CA SER A 94 7.68 12.42 -30.76
C SER A 94 9.17 12.63 -31.10
N THR A 95 10.07 12.10 -30.25
CA THR A 95 11.52 12.23 -30.50
C THR A 95 11.99 11.32 -31.61
N SER A 96 11.63 10.05 -31.60
CA SER A 96 11.98 9.11 -32.67
C SER A 96 11.13 7.83 -32.62
N VAL A 97 10.28 7.64 -33.61
CA VAL A 97 9.46 6.42 -33.76
C VAL A 97 10.34 5.16 -33.87
N LYS A 98 11.51 5.27 -34.54
CA LYS A 98 12.45 4.14 -34.69
C LYS A 98 13.02 3.69 -33.34
N LEU A 99 13.43 4.63 -32.49
CA LEU A 99 13.93 4.31 -31.13
C LEU A 99 12.82 3.81 -30.23
N SER A 100 11.58 4.29 -30.40
CA SER A 100 10.41 3.87 -29.64
C SER A 100 10.06 2.38 -29.84
N ALA A 101 10.49 1.77 -30.96
CA ALA A 101 10.33 0.33 -31.18
C ALA A 101 11.05 -0.50 -30.10
N ILE A 102 12.16 0.00 -29.51
CA ILE A 102 12.86 -0.66 -28.40
C ILE A 102 11.97 -0.65 -27.16
N LEU A 103 11.27 0.47 -26.91
CA LEU A 103 10.36 0.60 -25.79
C LEU A 103 9.16 -0.35 -25.89
N SER A 104 8.61 -0.52 -27.11
CA SER A 104 7.48 -1.42 -27.35
C SER A 104 7.81 -2.90 -27.07
N VAL A 105 9.10 -3.27 -27.09
CA VAL A 105 9.57 -4.60 -26.69
C VAL A 105 9.91 -4.63 -25.18
N THR A 106 10.60 -3.61 -24.68
CA THR A 106 11.11 -3.59 -23.31
C THR A 106 9.98 -3.47 -22.28
N LEU A 107 8.97 -2.63 -22.52
CA LEU A 107 7.85 -2.46 -21.61
C LEU A 107 7.07 -3.76 -21.36
N PRO A 108 6.61 -4.50 -22.38
CA PRO A 108 5.94 -5.78 -22.16
C PRO A 108 6.82 -6.80 -21.43
N LEU A 109 8.12 -6.83 -21.69
CA LEU A 109 9.04 -7.74 -21.00
C LEU A 109 9.12 -7.41 -19.50
N ILE A 110 9.16 -6.15 -19.13
CA ILE A 110 9.16 -5.71 -17.74
C ILE A 110 7.83 -6.06 -17.07
N VAL A 111 6.71 -5.75 -17.71
CA VAL A 111 5.37 -6.08 -17.18
C VAL A 111 5.22 -7.59 -16.99
N LEU A 112 5.69 -8.38 -17.96
CA LEU A 112 5.71 -9.84 -17.86
C LEU A 112 6.58 -10.32 -16.68
N GLY A 113 7.77 -9.75 -16.52
CA GLY A 113 8.65 -10.06 -15.38
C GLY A 113 8.02 -9.77 -14.04
N VAL A 114 7.41 -8.60 -13.89
CA VAL A 114 6.67 -8.22 -12.67
C VAL A 114 5.49 -9.18 -12.42
N TYR A 115 4.73 -9.51 -13.45
CA TYR A 115 3.63 -10.45 -13.35
C TYR A 115 4.08 -11.86 -12.91
N LEU A 116 5.16 -12.38 -13.50
CA LEU A 116 5.71 -13.69 -13.13
C LEU A 116 6.20 -13.73 -11.68
N ILE A 117 6.88 -12.67 -11.24
CA ILE A 117 7.32 -12.53 -9.84
C ILE A 117 6.12 -12.46 -8.91
N ALA A 118 5.12 -11.64 -9.21
CA ALA A 118 3.91 -11.50 -8.41
C ALA A 118 3.14 -12.82 -8.32
N LYS A 119 2.96 -13.52 -9.44
CA LYS A 119 2.29 -14.81 -9.51
C LYS A 119 3.00 -15.88 -8.69
N THR A 120 4.33 -15.91 -8.71
CA THR A 120 5.13 -16.90 -7.98
C THR A 120 5.24 -16.55 -6.50
N SER A 121 5.35 -15.27 -6.14
CA SER A 121 5.49 -14.83 -4.75
C SER A 121 4.19 -14.96 -3.95
N HIS A 122 3.04 -14.80 -4.57
CA HIS A 122 1.74 -14.83 -3.90
C HIS A 122 1.49 -16.10 -3.07
N PRO A 123 1.59 -17.35 -3.62
CA PRO A 123 1.36 -18.58 -2.84
C PRO A 123 2.42 -18.76 -1.74
N TRP A 124 3.65 -18.32 -1.97
CA TRP A 124 4.69 -18.40 -0.95
C TRP A 124 4.45 -17.42 0.20
N SER A 125 3.98 -16.22 -0.11
CA SER A 125 3.57 -15.22 0.89
C SER A 125 2.40 -15.73 1.75
N GLN A 126 1.40 -16.36 1.15
CA GLN A 126 0.30 -16.99 1.89
C GLN A 126 0.79 -18.11 2.81
N THR A 127 1.72 -18.95 2.32
CA THR A 127 2.29 -20.03 3.13
C THR A 127 3.13 -19.49 4.27
N GLN A 128 3.89 -18.41 4.03
CA GLN A 128 4.64 -17.70 5.05
C GLN A 128 3.72 -17.18 6.15
N GLN A 129 2.61 -16.53 5.78
CA GLN A 129 1.62 -16.04 6.73
C GLN A 129 1.01 -17.16 7.57
N LYS A 130 0.59 -18.26 6.95
CA LYS A 130 0.07 -19.44 7.67
C LYS A 130 1.07 -20.01 8.69
N ASN A 131 2.35 -20.01 8.36
CA ASN A 131 3.38 -20.47 9.29
C ASN A 131 3.63 -19.47 10.41
N LEU A 132 3.53 -18.18 10.14
CA LEU A 132 3.59 -17.12 11.15
C LEU A 132 2.44 -17.23 12.15
N ASP A 133 1.23 -17.47 11.66
CA ASP A 133 0.05 -17.67 12.51
C ASP A 133 0.19 -18.90 13.42
N LYS A 134 0.77 -20.00 12.87
CA LYS A 134 1.12 -21.17 13.68
C LYS A 134 2.17 -20.89 14.74
N LEU A 135 3.21 -20.09 14.42
CA LEU A 135 4.21 -19.66 15.38
C LEU A 135 3.58 -18.84 16.51
N ASN A 136 2.77 -17.86 16.15
CA ASN A 136 2.06 -17.01 17.12
C ASN A 136 1.16 -17.85 18.03
N ARG A 137 0.45 -18.83 17.46
CA ARG A 137 -0.39 -19.76 18.25
C ARG A 137 0.45 -20.58 19.23
N ILE A 138 1.53 -21.23 18.78
CA ILE A 138 2.40 -22.03 19.63
C ILE A 138 3.01 -21.15 20.74
N SER A 139 3.47 -19.93 20.41
CA SER A 139 4.00 -19.00 21.41
C SER A 139 2.98 -18.63 22.46
N ARG A 140 1.74 -18.34 22.04
CA ARG A 140 0.64 -18.04 22.97
C ARG A 140 0.29 -19.25 23.86
N GLU A 141 0.15 -20.43 23.28
CA GLU A 141 -0.10 -21.68 24.02
C GLU A 141 0.99 -21.95 25.06
N ASN A 142 2.28 -21.76 24.68
CA ASN A 142 3.40 -21.92 25.60
C ASN A 142 3.39 -20.89 26.74
N LEU A 143 3.15 -19.61 26.43
CA LEU A 143 3.12 -18.55 27.45
C LEU A 143 1.95 -18.75 28.44
N THR A 144 0.78 -19.10 27.92
CA THR A 144 -0.42 -19.33 28.75
C THR A 144 -0.28 -20.63 29.58
N GLY A 145 0.27 -21.69 28.98
CA GLY A 145 0.43 -23.00 29.59
C GLY A 145 1.76 -23.24 30.32
N ILE A 146 2.60 -22.22 30.53
CA ILE A 146 3.97 -22.39 31.00
C ILE A 146 4.06 -23.14 32.35
N ARG A 147 3.10 -22.94 33.25
CA ARG A 147 3.05 -23.66 34.54
C ARG A 147 2.81 -25.15 34.34
N VAL A 148 1.91 -25.50 33.42
CA VAL A 148 1.60 -26.90 33.09
C VAL A 148 2.79 -27.58 32.42
N ILE A 149 3.40 -26.93 31.44
CA ILE A 149 4.57 -27.43 30.73
C ILE A 149 5.71 -27.75 31.72
N ARG A 150 5.98 -26.85 32.65
CA ARG A 150 7.01 -27.05 33.68
C ARG A 150 6.65 -28.15 34.69
N ALA A 151 5.38 -28.20 35.12
CA ALA A 151 4.91 -29.21 36.07
C ALA A 151 5.04 -30.64 35.51
N PHE A 152 4.85 -30.82 34.21
CA PHE A 152 4.95 -32.10 33.53
C PHE A 152 6.30 -32.35 32.85
N GLY A 153 7.27 -31.41 32.94
CA GLY A 153 8.60 -31.54 32.34
C GLY A 153 8.61 -31.68 30.82
N ASN A 154 7.61 -31.09 30.12
CA ASN A 154 7.39 -31.29 28.68
C ASN A 154 8.07 -30.21 27.80
N ASP A 155 9.11 -29.55 28.32
CA ASP A 155 9.82 -28.49 27.63
C ASP A 155 10.44 -28.92 26.32
N ASP A 156 11.02 -30.14 26.25
CA ASP A 156 11.67 -30.62 25.04
C ASP A 156 10.70 -30.90 23.89
N TYR A 157 9.50 -31.34 24.21
CA TYR A 157 8.44 -31.53 23.21
C TYR A 157 8.02 -30.17 22.61
N GLU A 158 7.75 -29.17 23.44
CA GLU A 158 7.35 -27.85 22.99
C GLU A 158 8.47 -27.13 22.21
N ARG A 159 9.74 -27.30 22.63
CA ARG A 159 10.89 -26.81 21.86
C ARG A 159 10.96 -27.44 20.46
N LYS A 160 10.78 -28.76 20.35
CA LYS A 160 10.77 -29.46 19.05
C LYS A 160 9.59 -28.99 18.18
N ARG A 161 8.41 -28.82 18.77
CA ARG A 161 7.20 -28.34 18.11
C ARG A 161 7.41 -26.91 17.56
N PHE A 162 7.94 -26.00 18.37
CA PHE A 162 8.28 -24.65 17.95
C PHE A 162 9.35 -24.65 16.85
N LYS A 163 10.46 -25.37 17.04
CA LYS A 163 11.56 -25.48 16.07
C LYS A 163 11.08 -25.97 14.70
N LYS A 164 10.17 -26.94 14.64
CA LYS A 164 9.59 -27.47 13.38
C LYS A 164 8.89 -26.35 12.60
N VAL A 165 8.02 -25.61 13.26
CA VAL A 165 7.26 -24.52 12.60
C VAL A 165 8.14 -23.33 12.28
N ASN A 166 9.08 -22.99 13.15
CA ASN A 166 10.06 -21.92 12.91
C ASN A 166 10.94 -22.22 11.69
N ASN A 167 11.43 -23.46 11.56
CA ASN A 167 12.20 -23.88 10.38
C ASN A 167 11.36 -23.85 9.10
N ALA A 168 10.08 -24.21 9.16
CA ALA A 168 9.18 -24.10 8.01
C ALA A 168 8.96 -22.63 7.61
N TYR A 169 8.74 -21.72 8.58
CA TYR A 169 8.66 -20.28 8.34
C TYR A 169 9.96 -19.73 7.75
N ALA A 170 11.11 -20.05 8.33
CA ALA A 170 12.42 -19.61 7.84
C ALA A 170 12.70 -20.11 6.41
N SER A 171 12.34 -21.35 6.09
CA SER A 171 12.54 -21.94 4.76
C SER A 171 11.70 -21.22 3.69
N ILE A 172 10.42 -20.98 3.95
CA ILE A 172 9.57 -20.29 3.00
C ILE A 172 9.93 -18.81 2.86
N SER A 173 10.30 -18.15 3.98
CA SER A 173 10.81 -16.78 3.97
C SER A 173 12.08 -16.66 3.12
N LYS A 174 13.02 -17.61 3.28
CA LYS A 174 14.24 -17.65 2.46
C LYS A 174 13.94 -17.79 0.97
N LYS A 175 12.96 -18.62 0.58
CA LYS A 175 12.53 -18.75 -0.83
C LYS A 175 11.94 -17.45 -1.35
N LEU A 176 11.06 -16.82 -0.56
CA LEU A 176 10.41 -15.57 -0.91
C LEU A 176 11.43 -14.44 -1.08
N PHE A 177 12.33 -14.27 -0.10
CA PHE A 177 13.38 -13.25 -0.18
C PHE A 177 14.37 -13.47 -1.32
N LYS A 178 14.74 -14.73 -1.63
CA LYS A 178 15.56 -15.04 -2.82
C LYS A 178 14.87 -14.60 -4.11
N LEU A 179 13.56 -14.85 -4.25
CA LEU A 179 12.81 -14.39 -5.43
C LEU A 179 12.79 -12.85 -5.51
N MET A 180 12.52 -12.20 -4.39
CA MET A 180 12.50 -10.73 -4.33
C MET A 180 13.87 -10.11 -4.60
N SER A 181 14.95 -10.72 -4.11
CA SER A 181 16.32 -10.21 -4.35
C SER A 181 16.78 -10.33 -5.81
N VAL A 182 16.18 -11.21 -6.60
CA VAL A 182 16.44 -11.33 -8.05
C VAL A 182 15.63 -10.32 -8.86
N ALA A 183 14.49 -9.88 -8.34
CA ALA A 183 13.57 -9.00 -9.06
C ALA A 183 14.22 -7.66 -9.47
N GLN A 184 14.85 -6.99 -8.52
CA GLN A 184 15.46 -5.68 -8.75
C GLN A 184 16.66 -5.74 -9.72
N PRO A 185 17.66 -6.65 -9.58
CA PRO A 185 18.72 -6.80 -10.55
C PRO A 185 18.22 -7.14 -11.98
N THR A 186 17.18 -7.99 -12.07
CA THR A 186 16.59 -8.33 -13.39
C THR A 186 15.96 -7.12 -14.05
N PHE A 187 15.26 -6.29 -13.28
CA PHE A 187 14.69 -5.04 -13.79
C PHE A 187 15.79 -4.11 -14.33
N PHE A 188 16.86 -3.89 -13.55
CA PHE A 188 17.98 -3.06 -13.98
C PHE A 188 18.74 -3.66 -15.18
N LEU A 189 18.84 -4.98 -15.25
CA LEU A 189 19.45 -5.65 -16.42
C LEU A 189 18.64 -5.35 -17.68
N LEU A 190 17.33 -5.54 -17.65
CA LEU A 190 16.46 -5.26 -18.79
C LEU A 190 16.54 -3.77 -19.22
N LEU A 191 16.54 -2.87 -18.24
CA LEU A 191 16.68 -1.44 -18.47
C LEU A 191 18.02 -1.12 -19.15
N ASN A 192 19.14 -1.64 -18.64
CA ASN A 192 20.47 -1.40 -19.22
C ASN A 192 20.59 -2.02 -20.61
N LEU A 193 20.04 -3.20 -20.86
CA LEU A 193 19.99 -3.78 -22.19
C LEU A 193 19.21 -2.90 -23.18
N ALA A 194 18.08 -2.33 -22.75
CA ALA A 194 17.34 -1.37 -23.55
C ALA A 194 18.17 -0.12 -23.85
N ILE A 195 18.87 0.43 -22.86
CA ILE A 195 19.76 1.59 -23.05
C ILE A 195 20.88 1.28 -24.02
N ILE A 196 21.54 0.11 -23.93
CA ILE A 196 22.57 -0.32 -24.85
C ILE A 196 22.01 -0.41 -26.28
N ALA A 197 20.82 -1.00 -26.46
CA ALA A 197 20.16 -1.08 -27.76
C ALA A 197 19.84 0.30 -28.36
N ILE A 198 19.38 1.22 -27.48
CA ILE A 198 19.12 2.62 -27.86
C ILE A 198 20.40 3.29 -28.29
N PHE A 199 21.51 3.18 -27.54
CA PHE A 199 22.78 3.77 -27.90
C PHE A 199 23.30 3.21 -29.27
N TRP A 200 23.21 1.90 -29.45
CA TRP A 200 23.63 1.26 -30.68
C TRP A 200 22.83 1.74 -31.90
N MET A 201 21.51 1.87 -31.75
CA MET A 201 20.66 2.35 -32.82
C MET A 201 20.82 3.86 -33.06
N ALA A 202 20.90 4.64 -31.97
CA ALA A 202 21.06 6.09 -31.99
C ALA A 202 22.41 6.49 -32.61
N SER A 203 23.51 5.74 -32.36
CA SER A 203 24.82 6.05 -32.96
C SER A 203 24.77 6.04 -34.49
N LYS A 204 24.05 5.09 -35.11
CA LYS A 204 23.83 5.04 -36.57
C LYS A 204 23.01 6.23 -37.06
N MET A 205 21.99 6.64 -36.27
CA MET A 205 21.12 7.77 -36.61
C MET A 205 21.83 9.11 -36.48
N ILE A 206 22.71 9.27 -35.51
CA ILE A 206 23.54 10.46 -35.29
C ILE A 206 24.56 10.61 -36.46
N ASN A 207 25.21 9.51 -36.85
CA ASN A 207 26.17 9.51 -37.95
C ASN A 207 25.56 9.94 -39.33
N VAL A 208 24.27 9.65 -39.51
CA VAL A 208 23.52 10.07 -40.71
C VAL A 208 22.86 11.45 -40.52
N GLY A 209 23.01 12.10 -39.35
CA GLY A 209 22.46 13.41 -39.09
C GLY A 209 20.94 13.42 -38.79
N SER A 210 20.32 12.26 -38.63
CA SER A 210 18.86 12.14 -38.37
C SER A 210 18.47 12.23 -36.93
N LEU A 211 19.42 12.25 -35.97
CA LEU A 211 19.21 12.40 -34.53
C LEU A 211 20.32 13.28 -33.93
N GLN A 212 19.99 14.18 -33.04
CA GLN A 212 20.94 14.96 -32.27
C GLN A 212 21.31 14.26 -30.94
N VAL A 213 22.55 14.48 -30.48
CA VAL A 213 23.01 13.91 -29.18
C VAL A 213 22.10 14.33 -28.01
N GLY A 214 21.64 15.59 -28.00
CA GLY A 214 20.71 16.08 -26.99
C GLY A 214 19.36 15.36 -26.98
N GLN A 215 18.86 14.96 -28.17
CA GLN A 215 17.65 14.16 -28.30
C GLN A 215 17.83 12.74 -27.75
N LEU A 216 19.01 12.15 -27.90
CA LEU A 216 19.34 10.85 -27.32
C LEU A 216 19.33 10.90 -25.79
N VAL A 217 19.96 11.93 -25.21
CA VAL A 217 19.97 12.11 -23.74
C VAL A 217 18.54 12.28 -23.23
N ALA A 218 17.77 13.16 -23.85
CA ALA A 218 16.37 13.37 -23.48
C ALA A 218 15.53 12.09 -23.61
N PHE A 219 15.76 11.29 -24.66
CA PHE A 219 15.06 10.02 -24.85
C PHE A 219 15.32 9.03 -23.71
N ILE A 220 16.57 8.93 -23.25
CA ILE A 220 16.96 8.08 -22.11
C ILE A 220 16.28 8.56 -20.82
N GLU A 221 16.26 9.87 -20.57
CA GLU A 221 15.57 10.45 -19.41
C GLU A 221 14.06 10.16 -19.45
N TYR A 222 13.42 10.31 -20.60
CA TYR A 222 11.99 9.96 -20.73
C TYR A 222 11.74 8.48 -20.49
N LEU A 223 12.65 7.60 -20.93
CA LEU A 223 12.59 6.17 -20.63
C LEU A 223 12.65 5.91 -19.13
N PHE A 224 13.60 6.53 -18.41
CA PHE A 224 13.67 6.42 -16.95
C PHE A 224 12.40 6.93 -16.27
N HIS A 225 11.86 8.06 -16.69
CA HIS A 225 10.62 8.60 -16.14
C HIS A 225 9.42 7.69 -16.39
N ALA A 226 9.28 7.11 -17.56
CA ALA A 226 8.22 6.14 -17.86
C ALA A 226 8.31 4.90 -16.97
N MET A 227 9.52 4.33 -16.84
CA MET A 227 9.76 3.15 -16.00
C MET A 227 9.55 3.43 -14.52
N PHE A 228 10.06 4.55 -14.03
CA PHE A 228 9.96 4.93 -12.63
C PHE A 228 8.51 5.23 -12.22
N SER A 229 7.73 5.86 -13.11
CA SER A 229 6.32 6.12 -12.88
C SER A 229 5.49 4.83 -12.70
N LEU A 230 5.76 3.80 -13.51
CA LEU A 230 5.13 2.49 -13.36
C LEU A 230 5.48 1.82 -12.02
N MET A 231 6.76 1.89 -11.63
CA MET A 231 7.22 1.34 -10.37
C MET A 231 6.57 2.05 -9.16
N LEU A 232 6.48 3.37 -9.19
CA LEU A 232 5.80 4.14 -8.14
C LEU A 232 4.30 3.84 -8.09
N PHE A 233 3.65 3.75 -9.24
CA PHE A 233 2.23 3.45 -9.33
C PHE A 233 1.88 2.07 -8.77
N SER A 234 2.79 1.10 -8.87
CA SER A 234 2.64 -0.23 -8.28
C SER A 234 2.37 -0.20 -6.76
N ASN A 235 2.91 0.79 -6.04
CA ASN A 235 2.69 0.92 -4.58
C ASN A 235 1.21 1.19 -4.24
N VAL A 236 0.48 1.86 -5.11
CA VAL A 236 -0.96 2.12 -4.92
C VAL A 236 -1.73 0.81 -4.87
N PHE A 237 -1.43 -0.15 -5.76
CA PHE A 237 -2.07 -1.46 -5.78
C PHE A 237 -1.75 -2.32 -4.54
N VAL A 238 -0.55 -2.16 -3.98
CA VAL A 238 -0.17 -2.87 -2.75
C VAL A 238 -0.90 -2.32 -1.52
N MET A 239 -1.17 -1.02 -1.50
CA MET A 239 -1.85 -0.36 -0.37
C MET A 239 -3.37 -0.48 -0.44
N TYR A 240 -3.95 -0.56 -1.65
CA TYR A 240 -5.41 -0.58 -1.86
C TYR A 240 -6.15 -1.64 -1.04
N PRO A 241 -5.77 -2.94 -1.04
CA PRO A 241 -6.51 -3.96 -0.30
C PRO A 241 -6.53 -3.72 1.21
N LYS A 242 -5.44 -3.20 1.77
CA LYS A 242 -5.36 -2.87 3.20
C LYS A 242 -6.28 -1.71 3.56
N ALA A 243 -6.26 -0.67 2.74
CA ALA A 243 -7.11 0.50 2.94
C ALA A 243 -8.59 0.15 2.75
N GLN A 244 -8.91 -0.72 1.78
CA GLN A 244 -10.27 -1.19 1.55
C GLN A 244 -10.82 -1.94 2.77
N VAL A 245 -10.10 -2.93 3.30
CA VAL A 245 -10.51 -3.66 4.50
C VAL A 245 -10.68 -2.74 5.70
N SER A 246 -9.77 -1.77 5.87
CA SER A 246 -9.88 -0.79 6.95
C SER A 246 -11.09 0.14 6.77
N ALA A 247 -11.37 0.56 5.54
CA ALA A 247 -12.55 1.37 5.23
C ALA A 247 -13.86 0.60 5.47
N GLU A 248 -13.94 -0.66 5.04
CA GLU A 248 -15.10 -1.53 5.29
C GLU A 248 -15.37 -1.71 6.79
N ARG A 249 -14.34 -1.91 7.59
CA ARG A 249 -14.46 -2.01 9.06
C ARG A 249 -14.94 -0.71 9.71
N ILE A 250 -14.50 0.43 9.22
CA ILE A 250 -14.96 1.74 9.68
C ILE A 250 -16.41 1.92 9.29
N GLN A 251 -16.76 1.59 8.05
CA GLN A 251 -18.12 1.68 7.53
C GLN A 251 -19.12 0.86 8.37
N GLU A 252 -18.74 -0.36 8.79
CA GLU A 252 -19.57 -1.18 9.67
C GLU A 252 -19.96 -0.48 10.97
N ILE A 253 -19.10 0.38 11.56
CA ILE A 253 -19.41 1.16 12.74
C ILE A 253 -20.36 2.31 12.40
N LEU A 254 -20.04 3.04 11.31
CA LEU A 254 -20.80 4.23 10.91
C LEU A 254 -22.24 3.87 10.48
N ASP A 255 -22.40 2.73 9.82
CA ASP A 255 -23.70 2.23 9.36
C ASP A 255 -24.49 1.48 10.46
N ALA A 256 -23.87 1.17 11.60
CA ALA A 256 -24.55 0.46 12.68
C ALA A 256 -25.67 1.34 13.27
N GLU A 257 -26.88 0.83 13.25
CA GLU A 257 -27.99 1.49 13.94
C GLU A 257 -28.01 1.08 15.42
N PRO A 258 -28.06 2.07 16.34
CA PRO A 258 -28.21 1.77 17.75
C PRO A 258 -29.55 1.02 18.03
N MET A 259 -29.47 -0.01 18.85
CA MET A 259 -30.67 -0.79 19.21
C MET A 259 -31.65 0.04 20.04
N ILE A 260 -31.11 0.97 20.84
CA ILE A 260 -31.91 1.91 21.63
C ILE A 260 -31.90 3.26 20.91
N LYS A 261 -33.05 3.64 20.37
CA LYS A 261 -33.24 4.95 19.71
C LYS A 261 -34.05 5.86 20.63
N ASN A 262 -33.68 7.13 20.65
CA ASN A 262 -34.51 8.12 21.29
C ASN A 262 -35.85 8.25 20.53
N PRO A 263 -37.01 8.32 21.25
CA PRO A 263 -38.28 8.54 20.58
C PRO A 263 -38.30 9.92 19.91
N GLU A 264 -38.93 9.99 18.73
CA GLU A 264 -39.03 11.25 17.96
C GLU A 264 -39.79 12.33 18.73
N GLN A 265 -40.71 11.90 19.62
CA GLN A 265 -41.48 12.75 20.52
C GLN A 265 -41.29 12.24 21.96
N GLY A 266 -40.20 12.66 22.58
CA GLY A 266 -39.94 12.38 23.99
C GLY A 266 -40.59 13.41 24.91
N ILE A 267 -41.00 12.98 26.13
CA ILE A 267 -41.45 13.88 27.18
C ILE A 267 -40.21 14.63 27.70
N THR A 268 -40.17 15.95 27.47
CA THR A 268 -39.03 16.81 27.87
C THR A 268 -39.19 17.42 29.23
N GLU A 269 -40.42 17.42 29.78
CA GLU A 269 -40.75 17.92 31.09
C GLU A 269 -41.40 16.80 31.93
N THR A 270 -40.81 16.46 33.05
CA THR A 270 -41.38 15.54 34.05
C THR A 270 -41.76 16.33 35.30
N ASN A 271 -42.89 15.98 35.92
CA ASN A 271 -43.18 16.45 37.28
C ASN A 271 -42.06 15.95 38.19
N ASN A 272 -41.34 16.87 38.84
CA ASN A 272 -40.11 16.62 39.61
C ASN A 272 -40.32 15.84 40.92
N GLU A 273 -41.19 14.85 40.96
CA GLU A 273 -41.46 14.07 42.17
C GLU A 273 -40.51 12.88 42.41
N GLY A 274 -39.61 12.60 41.45
CA GLY A 274 -38.58 11.55 41.60
C GLY A 274 -39.12 10.13 41.79
N THR A 275 -40.39 9.87 41.47
CA THR A 275 -41.01 8.56 41.52
C THR A 275 -40.85 7.81 40.24
N LEU A 276 -40.35 6.58 40.32
CA LEU A 276 -40.24 5.63 39.20
C LEU A 276 -41.20 4.47 39.48
N GLU A 277 -42.23 4.33 38.64
CA GLU A 277 -43.10 3.15 38.61
C GLU A 277 -42.63 2.23 37.46
N PHE A 278 -42.38 0.96 37.81
CA PHE A 278 -42.00 -0.10 36.86
C PHE A 278 -43.18 -1.01 36.57
#